data_f0f31c9007d63623b23fd97023187c3d
#
_entry.id   f0f31c9007d63623b23fd97023187c3d
#
_cell.length_a   1.000
_cell.length_b   1.000
_cell.length_c   1.000
_cell.angle_alpha   90.00
_cell.angle_beta   90.00
_cell.angle_gamma   90.00
#
_symmetry.space_group_name_H-M   'P 1'
#
loop_
_entity.id
_entity.type
_entity.pdbx_description
1 polymer ?
#
loop_
_entity_poly.entity_id
_entity_poly.type
_entity_poly.pdbx_seq_one_letter_code
_entity_poly.pdbx_strand_id
1 'polypeptide(L)'
;YDVTLEKCVPYGQGKYNNLDIIRPKNRTGKLPLMIYVHGGGWISGVKSMRRTHCYEYAKKGVVVANIDYIWAPLKQFPYPVQDVLDAIDFLFDNAERLNIDTSKIIFGGESAGVYFGMILNFIAAHSEALDVMGLKFRHAKEFKITVNMFNCGAFDMRSLASSKFPSMDIMVESLTDISTKDIREGLCEDRINVIYPEKFLDENFAPTFIICAEKDALMTDSFALKAKLDKFHVKNELLKCTGALYGRHAFAVSTVTPKGQKILEKTQKFVFDALYAKNENEQKQEESAA
;
A
#
# COMPACT_ATOMS: atom_id res chain seq x y z
N TYR A 1 1.17 -26.07 1.25
CA TYR A 1 1.43 -24.82 1.97
C TYR A 1 0.66 -24.83 3.29
N ASP A 2 1.25 -24.32 4.37
CA ASP A 2 0.58 -24.18 5.69
C ASP A 2 -0.37 -22.98 5.73
N VAL A 3 -0.99 -22.66 4.60
CA VAL A 3 -1.95 -21.57 4.44
C VAL A 3 -3.20 -22.04 3.71
N THR A 4 -4.34 -21.40 3.99
CA THR A 4 -5.59 -21.52 3.24
C THR A 4 -5.75 -20.34 2.30
N LEU A 5 -6.48 -20.53 1.21
CA LEU A 5 -6.80 -19.50 0.23
C LEU A 5 -8.28 -19.54 -0.09
N GLU A 6 -8.99 -18.46 0.24
CA GLU A 6 -10.33 -18.17 -0.27
C GLU A 6 -10.16 -17.21 -1.46
N LYS A 7 -10.55 -17.68 -2.66
CA LYS A 7 -10.38 -16.88 -3.90
C LYS A 7 -11.62 -16.09 -4.22
N CYS A 8 -11.41 -14.89 -4.78
CA CYS A 8 -12.45 -14.07 -5.35
C CYS A 8 -13.64 -13.83 -4.40
N VAL A 9 -13.34 -13.58 -3.13
CA VAL A 9 -14.35 -13.19 -2.14
C VAL A 9 -14.88 -11.81 -2.53
N PRO A 10 -16.20 -11.67 -2.81
CA PRO A 10 -16.75 -10.39 -3.21
C PRO A 10 -16.82 -9.42 -2.02
N TYR A 11 -16.41 -8.18 -2.23
CA TYR A 11 -16.61 -7.09 -1.28
C TYR A 11 -17.59 -6.01 -1.81
N GLY A 12 -18.02 -6.14 -3.06
CA GLY A 12 -18.97 -5.27 -3.73
C GLY A 12 -19.66 -5.96 -4.89
N GLN A 13 -20.44 -5.23 -5.67
CA GLN A 13 -21.27 -5.77 -6.77
C GLN A 13 -20.55 -5.78 -8.13
N GLY A 14 -19.43 -5.08 -8.26
CA GLY A 14 -18.69 -4.96 -9.51
C GLY A 14 -17.86 -6.20 -9.82
N LYS A 15 -17.56 -6.45 -11.09
CA LYS A 15 -16.68 -7.53 -11.56
C LYS A 15 -15.31 -7.52 -10.89
N TYR A 16 -14.77 -6.34 -10.59
CA TYR A 16 -13.46 -6.14 -9.98
C TYR A 16 -13.52 -6.07 -8.46
N ASN A 17 -14.72 -5.96 -7.86
CA ASN A 17 -14.90 -5.84 -6.41
C ASN A 17 -14.76 -7.19 -5.72
N ASN A 18 -13.57 -7.78 -5.80
CA ASN A 18 -13.26 -9.04 -5.14
C ASN A 18 -11.80 -9.09 -4.66
N LEU A 19 -11.55 -9.89 -3.64
CA LEU A 19 -10.24 -10.07 -3.05
C LEU A 19 -9.96 -11.55 -2.78
N ASP A 20 -8.69 -11.91 -2.63
CA ASP A 20 -8.30 -13.21 -2.09
C ASP A 20 -7.98 -13.06 -0.60
N ILE A 21 -8.48 -13.97 0.23
CA ILE A 21 -8.13 -14.05 1.65
C ILE A 21 -7.17 -15.23 1.85
N ILE A 22 -5.98 -14.93 2.35
CA ILE A 22 -4.94 -15.93 2.60
C ILE A 22 -4.67 -15.96 4.10
N ARG A 23 -4.82 -17.14 4.74
CA ARG A 23 -4.68 -17.30 6.19
C ARG A 23 -3.75 -18.45 6.54
N PRO A 24 -3.00 -18.37 7.64
CA PRO A 24 -2.27 -19.53 8.17
C PRO A 24 -3.27 -20.62 8.64
N LYS A 25 -2.94 -21.91 8.41
CA LYS A 25 -3.83 -23.03 8.78
C LYS A 25 -3.92 -23.27 10.29
N ASN A 26 -2.79 -23.15 10.98
CA ASN A 26 -2.61 -23.63 12.34
C ASN A 26 -2.38 -22.48 13.34
N ARG A 27 -3.12 -21.39 13.18
CA ARG A 27 -3.09 -20.26 14.11
C ARG A 27 -4.48 -20.02 14.68
N THR A 28 -4.54 -19.76 15.97
CA THR A 28 -5.76 -19.43 16.72
C THR A 28 -5.69 -17.98 17.19
N GLY A 29 -6.87 -17.38 17.44
CA GLY A 29 -6.99 -15.99 17.87
C GLY A 29 -6.92 -15.00 16.71
N LYS A 30 -6.99 -13.71 17.05
CA LYS A 30 -6.92 -12.61 16.09
C LYS A 30 -5.49 -12.41 15.60
N LEU A 31 -5.33 -12.26 14.31
CA LEU A 31 -4.05 -12.10 13.63
C LEU A 31 -3.97 -10.74 12.94
N PRO A 32 -2.77 -10.16 12.78
CA PRO A 32 -2.57 -8.96 12.00
C PRO A 32 -3.15 -9.09 10.58
N LEU A 33 -3.65 -7.99 10.04
CA LEU A 33 -4.13 -7.92 8.66
C LEU A 33 -3.09 -7.27 7.77
N MET A 34 -2.76 -7.90 6.65
CA MET A 34 -2.06 -7.26 5.54
C MET A 34 -3.05 -6.95 4.41
N ILE A 35 -3.17 -5.69 4.07
CA ILE A 35 -3.89 -5.20 2.91
C ILE A 35 -2.85 -5.09 1.79
N TYR A 36 -2.99 -5.89 0.72
CA TYR A 36 -2.08 -5.85 -0.41
C TYR A 36 -2.80 -5.39 -1.68
N VAL A 37 -2.26 -4.36 -2.32
CA VAL A 37 -2.81 -3.79 -3.56
C VAL A 37 -1.76 -3.88 -4.67
N HIS A 38 -2.14 -4.53 -5.77
CA HIS A 38 -1.25 -4.77 -6.91
C HIS A 38 -0.99 -3.50 -7.73
N GLY A 39 0.14 -3.49 -8.45
CA GLY A 39 0.46 -2.49 -9.47
C GLY A 39 -0.23 -2.75 -10.81
N GLY A 40 0.24 -2.04 -11.84
CA GLY A 40 -0.29 -2.14 -13.20
C GLY A 40 -0.71 -0.80 -13.78
N GLY A 41 -0.16 0.30 -13.26
CA GLY A 41 -0.41 1.67 -13.76
C GLY A 41 -1.88 2.08 -13.65
N TRP A 42 -2.63 1.50 -12.73
CA TRP A 42 -4.08 1.65 -12.55
C TRP A 42 -4.93 1.15 -13.72
N ILE A 43 -4.33 0.83 -14.86
CA ILE A 43 -5.01 0.45 -16.12
C ILE A 43 -4.95 -1.05 -16.39
N SER A 44 -4.26 -1.81 -15.55
CA SER A 44 -4.04 -3.25 -15.71
C SER A 44 -3.66 -3.91 -14.38
N GLY A 45 -3.37 -5.20 -14.43
CA GLY A 45 -2.97 -5.97 -13.26
C GLY A 45 -4.13 -6.73 -12.65
N VAL A 46 -3.80 -7.74 -11.87
CA VAL A 46 -4.75 -8.54 -11.11
C VAL A 46 -4.07 -9.09 -9.85
N LYS A 47 -4.83 -9.26 -8.77
CA LYS A 47 -4.34 -9.79 -7.49
C LYS A 47 -3.57 -11.11 -7.61
N SER A 48 -3.96 -11.99 -8.54
CA SER A 48 -3.33 -13.30 -8.69
C SER A 48 -1.83 -13.24 -9.02
N MET A 49 -1.35 -12.14 -9.62
CA MET A 49 0.07 -11.93 -9.94
C MET A 49 0.95 -11.84 -8.69
N ARG A 50 0.38 -11.49 -7.53
CA ARG A 50 1.11 -11.26 -6.26
C ARG A 50 0.81 -12.31 -5.20
N ARG A 51 0.02 -13.32 -5.53
CA ARG A 51 -0.41 -14.37 -4.58
C ARG A 51 0.77 -15.07 -3.91
N THR A 52 1.84 -15.37 -4.65
CA THR A 52 3.05 -15.99 -4.08
C THR A 52 3.70 -15.12 -3.02
N HIS A 53 3.82 -13.81 -3.27
CA HIS A 53 4.34 -12.85 -2.30
C HIS A 53 3.45 -12.79 -1.04
N CYS A 54 2.14 -12.74 -1.22
CA CYS A 54 1.15 -12.74 -0.13
C CYS A 54 1.23 -14.01 0.73
N TYR A 55 1.52 -15.18 0.13
CA TYR A 55 1.71 -16.42 0.87
C TYR A 55 2.87 -16.34 1.88
N GLU A 56 3.94 -15.63 1.55
CA GLU A 56 5.11 -15.52 2.42
C GLU A 56 4.80 -14.73 3.72
N TYR A 57 3.86 -13.79 3.68
CA TYR A 57 3.36 -13.10 4.89
C TYR A 57 2.35 -13.96 5.66
N ALA A 58 1.45 -14.66 4.96
CA ALA A 58 0.50 -15.55 5.61
C ALA A 58 1.21 -16.69 6.39
N LYS A 59 2.29 -17.26 5.84
CA LYS A 59 3.13 -18.24 6.55
C LYS A 59 3.72 -17.71 7.86
N LYS A 60 3.89 -16.39 7.98
CA LYS A 60 4.41 -15.73 9.19
C LYS A 60 3.32 -15.40 10.23
N GLY A 61 2.07 -15.77 9.98
CA GLY A 61 0.97 -15.56 10.93
C GLY A 61 0.16 -14.30 10.68
N VAL A 62 0.07 -13.87 9.43
CA VAL A 62 -0.70 -12.68 8.99
C VAL A 62 -1.90 -13.14 8.16
N VAL A 63 -3.07 -12.58 8.38
CA VAL A 63 -4.19 -12.66 7.41
C VAL A 63 -3.89 -11.67 6.28
N VAL A 64 -3.85 -12.14 5.04
CA VAL A 64 -3.58 -11.27 3.88
C VAL A 64 -4.84 -11.14 3.04
N ALA A 65 -5.28 -9.91 2.84
CA ALA A 65 -6.29 -9.51 1.88
C ALA A 65 -5.58 -8.96 0.62
N ASN A 66 -5.59 -9.73 -0.44
CA ASN A 66 -4.99 -9.37 -1.73
C ASN A 66 -6.10 -8.90 -2.66
N ILE A 67 -6.13 -7.59 -2.97
CA ILE A 67 -7.31 -6.87 -3.48
C ILE A 67 -7.19 -6.63 -4.98
N ASP A 68 -8.28 -6.91 -5.75
CA ASP A 68 -8.51 -6.33 -7.06
C ASP A 68 -9.32 -5.03 -6.91
N TYR A 69 -9.16 -4.10 -7.84
CA TYR A 69 -9.88 -2.84 -7.93
C TYR A 69 -10.21 -2.53 -9.40
N ILE A 70 -11.17 -1.65 -9.65
CA ILE A 70 -11.55 -1.27 -11.02
C ILE A 70 -10.41 -0.52 -11.70
N TRP A 71 -10.14 -0.85 -12.95
CA TRP A 71 -9.13 -0.16 -13.75
C TRP A 71 -9.59 1.23 -14.18
N ALA A 72 -8.67 2.18 -14.15
CA ALA A 72 -8.92 3.59 -14.45
C ALA A 72 -9.56 3.88 -15.81
N PRO A 73 -9.25 3.17 -16.94
CA PRO A 73 -9.96 3.45 -18.19
C PRO A 73 -11.46 3.15 -18.13
N LEU A 74 -11.88 2.28 -17.20
CA LEU A 74 -13.29 1.95 -17.00
C LEU A 74 -13.96 2.93 -16.04
N LYS A 75 -13.25 3.32 -14.98
CA LYS A 75 -13.64 4.38 -14.05
C LYS A 75 -12.40 5.07 -13.51
N GLN A 76 -12.38 6.39 -13.58
CA GLN A 76 -11.29 7.25 -13.13
C GLN A 76 -11.33 7.47 -11.61
N PHE A 77 -10.37 8.23 -11.07
CA PHE A 77 -10.44 8.72 -9.69
C PHE A 77 -11.78 9.43 -9.44
N PRO A 78 -12.48 9.18 -8.31
CA PRO A 78 -11.98 8.47 -7.13
C PRO A 78 -12.33 6.97 -7.07
N TYR A 79 -12.97 6.40 -8.09
CA TYR A 79 -13.55 5.04 -8.03
C TYR A 79 -12.54 3.92 -7.72
N PRO A 80 -11.31 3.86 -8.28
CA PRO A 80 -10.35 2.82 -7.89
C PRO A 80 -9.96 2.90 -6.41
N VAL A 81 -9.89 4.11 -5.84
CA VAL A 81 -9.61 4.32 -4.41
C VAL A 81 -10.81 3.89 -3.57
N GLN A 82 -12.03 4.24 -4.01
CA GLN A 82 -13.26 3.82 -3.32
C GLN A 82 -13.37 2.30 -3.24
N ASP A 83 -13.02 1.57 -4.31
CA ASP A 83 -13.02 0.10 -4.30
C ASP A 83 -12.10 -0.46 -3.21
N VAL A 84 -10.91 0.13 -3.01
CA VAL A 84 -9.99 -0.30 -1.94
C VAL A 84 -10.57 0.01 -0.55
N LEU A 85 -11.23 1.16 -0.37
CA LEU A 85 -11.91 1.50 0.89
C LEU A 85 -13.09 0.57 1.17
N ASP A 86 -13.89 0.23 0.15
CA ASP A 86 -15.00 -0.72 0.27
C ASP A 86 -14.51 -2.12 0.65
N ALA A 87 -13.34 -2.53 0.12
CA ALA A 87 -12.69 -3.79 0.51
C ALA A 87 -12.25 -3.76 1.98
N ILE A 88 -11.74 -2.62 2.47
CA ILE A 88 -11.34 -2.47 3.87
C ILE A 88 -12.59 -2.46 4.77
N ASP A 89 -13.66 -1.77 4.39
CA ASP A 89 -14.94 -1.82 5.09
C ASP A 89 -15.46 -3.27 5.23
N PHE A 90 -15.41 -4.03 4.13
CA PHE A 90 -15.77 -5.46 4.15
C PHE A 90 -14.89 -6.28 5.12
N LEU A 91 -13.58 -6.03 5.17
CA LEU A 91 -12.66 -6.75 6.05
C LEU A 91 -12.93 -6.44 7.52
N PHE A 92 -13.23 -5.17 7.86
CA PHE A 92 -13.58 -4.75 9.22
C PHE A 92 -14.93 -5.32 9.65
N ASP A 93 -15.96 -5.28 8.82
CA ASP A 93 -17.27 -5.90 9.08
C ASP A 93 -17.16 -7.42 9.32
N ASN A 94 -16.17 -8.06 8.73
CA ASN A 94 -15.94 -9.50 8.85
C ASN A 94 -14.75 -9.88 9.75
N ALA A 95 -14.23 -8.94 10.55
CA ALA A 95 -13.00 -9.14 11.32
C ALA A 95 -13.08 -10.35 12.27
N GLU A 96 -14.20 -10.55 12.95
CA GLU A 96 -14.42 -11.69 13.84
C GLU A 96 -14.41 -13.02 13.05
N ARG A 97 -15.16 -13.11 11.96
CA ARG A 97 -15.22 -14.30 11.10
C ARG A 97 -13.86 -14.67 10.50
N LEU A 98 -13.06 -13.65 10.17
CA LEU A 98 -11.76 -13.80 9.52
C LEU A 98 -10.61 -13.92 10.55
N ASN A 99 -10.89 -13.78 11.85
CA ASN A 99 -9.90 -13.71 12.94
C ASN A 99 -8.85 -12.59 12.70
N ILE A 100 -9.31 -11.40 12.30
CA ILE A 100 -8.47 -10.24 12.05
C ILE A 100 -8.35 -9.39 13.32
N ASP A 101 -7.12 -8.99 13.65
CA ASP A 101 -6.81 -7.93 14.59
C ASP A 101 -6.75 -6.59 13.82
N THR A 102 -7.85 -5.82 13.85
CA THR A 102 -7.97 -4.54 13.16
C THR A 102 -7.09 -3.44 13.74
N SER A 103 -6.45 -3.66 14.89
CA SER A 103 -5.46 -2.74 15.48
C SER A 103 -4.05 -2.92 14.91
N LYS A 104 -3.82 -3.97 14.11
CA LYS A 104 -2.51 -4.33 13.53
C LYS A 104 -2.60 -4.46 12.03
N ILE A 105 -2.51 -3.34 11.33
CA ILE A 105 -2.65 -3.26 9.88
C ILE A 105 -1.30 -3.05 9.21
N ILE A 106 -0.95 -3.97 8.30
CA ILE A 106 0.16 -3.85 7.37
C ILE A 106 -0.41 -3.41 6.03
N PHE A 107 0.08 -2.35 5.44
CA PHE A 107 -0.21 -2.06 4.04
C PHE A 107 0.98 -2.49 3.16
N GLY A 108 0.70 -3.23 2.10
CA GLY A 108 1.67 -3.63 1.09
C GLY A 108 1.21 -3.28 -0.32
N GLY A 109 2.14 -2.81 -1.15
CA GLY A 109 1.84 -2.54 -2.55
C GLY A 109 3.09 -2.35 -3.40
N GLU A 110 2.91 -2.48 -4.72
CA GLU A 110 3.97 -2.15 -5.66
C GLU A 110 3.46 -1.23 -6.77
N SER A 111 4.37 -0.34 -7.29
CA SER A 111 4.06 0.55 -8.41
C SER A 111 2.79 1.38 -8.15
N ALA A 112 1.81 1.34 -9.03
CA ALA A 112 0.49 1.98 -8.86
C ALA A 112 -0.24 1.55 -7.58
N GLY A 113 0.02 0.34 -7.05
CA GLY A 113 -0.54 -0.14 -5.78
C GLY A 113 -0.11 0.71 -4.58
N VAL A 114 1.08 1.29 -4.64
CA VAL A 114 1.59 2.15 -3.55
C VAL A 114 0.83 3.46 -3.44
N TYR A 115 0.32 4.01 -4.55
CA TYR A 115 -0.52 5.21 -4.54
C TYR A 115 -1.72 5.05 -3.59
N PHE A 116 -2.37 3.88 -3.60
CA PHE A 116 -3.46 3.61 -2.65
C PHE A 116 -2.96 3.66 -1.20
N GLY A 117 -1.75 3.13 -0.93
CA GLY A 117 -1.14 3.22 0.39
C GLY A 117 -0.88 4.64 0.84
N MET A 118 -0.45 5.54 -0.06
CA MET A 118 -0.31 6.96 0.25
C MET A 118 -1.65 7.57 0.66
N ILE A 119 -2.71 7.34 -0.13
CA ILE A 119 -4.05 7.84 0.17
C ILE A 119 -4.59 7.28 1.49
N LEU A 120 -4.42 5.99 1.73
CA LEU A 120 -4.86 5.35 2.98
C LEU A 120 -4.15 5.91 4.22
N ASN A 121 -2.85 6.24 4.10
CA ASN A 121 -2.12 6.92 5.19
C ASN A 121 -2.67 8.34 5.43
N PHE A 122 -2.99 9.09 4.36
CA PHE A 122 -3.60 10.42 4.51
C PHE A 122 -4.94 10.32 5.26
N ILE A 123 -5.81 9.39 4.88
CA ILE A 123 -7.11 9.15 5.53
C ILE A 123 -6.94 8.69 6.99
N ALA A 124 -5.99 7.80 7.25
CA ALA A 124 -5.75 7.27 8.59
C ALA A 124 -5.22 8.32 9.57
N ALA A 125 -4.44 9.29 9.07
CA ALA A 125 -3.92 10.41 9.85
C ALA A 125 -4.94 11.57 9.94
N HIS A 126 -5.67 11.82 8.85
CA HIS A 126 -6.53 12.99 8.64
C HIS A 126 -7.82 12.57 7.96
N SER A 127 -8.88 12.31 8.74
CA SER A 127 -10.17 11.84 8.20
C SER A 127 -10.85 12.85 7.25
N GLU A 128 -10.55 14.15 7.36
CA GLU A 128 -10.97 15.19 6.43
C GLU A 128 -10.43 15.02 5.00
N ALA A 129 -9.42 14.19 4.81
CA ALA A 129 -8.95 13.81 3.50
C ALA A 129 -10.03 13.10 2.66
N LEU A 130 -10.97 12.41 3.32
CA LEU A 130 -12.13 11.79 2.66
C LEU A 130 -12.98 12.83 1.93
N ASP A 131 -13.33 13.92 2.62
CA ASP A 131 -14.14 14.99 2.04
C ASP A 131 -13.41 15.68 0.89
N VAL A 132 -12.11 15.95 1.06
CA VAL A 132 -11.28 16.56 0.00
C VAL A 132 -11.28 15.70 -1.27
N MET A 133 -11.23 14.38 -1.14
CA MET A 133 -11.16 13.44 -2.26
C MET A 133 -12.54 12.93 -2.74
N GLY A 134 -13.62 13.32 -2.08
CA GLY A 134 -14.98 12.85 -2.39
C GLY A 134 -15.17 11.35 -2.14
N LEU A 135 -14.47 10.79 -1.14
CA LEU A 135 -14.48 9.39 -0.77
C LEU A 135 -15.38 9.10 0.43
N LYS A 136 -15.81 7.85 0.56
CA LYS A 136 -16.61 7.34 1.69
C LYS A 136 -15.89 6.18 2.33
N PHE A 137 -15.78 6.20 3.66
CA PHE A 137 -15.16 5.13 4.43
C PHE A 137 -15.84 5.01 5.80
N ARG A 138 -16.54 3.92 6.05
CA ARG A 138 -17.34 3.73 7.27
C ARG A 138 -16.48 3.57 8.53
N HIS A 139 -15.34 2.87 8.39
CA HIS A 139 -14.41 2.58 9.48
C HIS A 139 -13.26 3.61 9.60
N ALA A 140 -13.41 4.82 9.03
CA ALA A 140 -12.35 5.83 9.02
C ALA A 140 -11.78 6.16 10.41
N LYS A 141 -12.64 6.19 11.45
CA LYS A 141 -12.23 6.52 12.83
C LYS A 141 -11.41 5.42 13.51
N GLU A 142 -11.58 4.18 13.08
CA GLU A 142 -10.95 2.99 13.66
C GLU A 142 -9.73 2.55 12.85
N PHE A 143 -9.68 2.94 11.58
CA PHE A 143 -8.65 2.53 10.64
C PHE A 143 -7.34 3.24 10.92
N LYS A 144 -6.29 2.45 11.18
CA LYS A 144 -4.94 2.97 11.34
C LYS A 144 -3.94 1.98 10.74
N ILE A 145 -3.09 2.47 9.86
CA ILE A 145 -1.98 1.66 9.34
C ILE A 145 -0.87 1.62 10.38
N THR A 146 -0.41 0.42 10.74
CA THR A 146 0.70 0.23 11.68
C THR A 146 2.05 0.32 10.97
N VAL A 147 2.13 -0.20 9.74
CA VAL A 147 3.36 -0.19 8.96
C VAL A 147 3.08 -0.34 7.45
N ASN A 148 3.89 0.34 6.64
CA ASN A 148 3.85 0.25 5.19
C ASN A 148 5.02 -0.57 4.63
N MET A 149 4.75 -1.27 3.52
CA MET A 149 5.75 -1.86 2.63
C MET A 149 5.49 -1.37 1.20
N PHE A 150 6.30 -0.44 0.73
CA PHE A 150 6.19 0.20 -0.57
C PHE A 150 7.29 -0.26 -1.51
N ASN A 151 6.93 -0.82 -2.66
CA ASN A 151 7.89 -1.34 -3.62
C ASN A 151 7.79 -0.62 -4.97
N CYS A 152 8.84 0.13 -5.35
CA CYS A 152 8.92 0.87 -6.61
C CYS A 152 7.67 1.74 -6.86
N GLY A 153 7.27 2.50 -5.86
CA GLY A 153 5.96 3.16 -5.80
C GLY A 153 5.78 4.32 -6.76
N ALA A 154 4.53 4.52 -7.16
CA ALA A 154 4.02 5.74 -7.74
C ALA A 154 3.56 6.64 -6.58
N PHE A 155 4.35 7.66 -6.22
CA PHE A 155 4.14 8.42 -4.99
C PHE A 155 3.53 9.81 -5.23
N ASP A 156 3.88 10.48 -6.31
CA ASP A 156 3.48 11.86 -6.58
C ASP A 156 3.07 12.05 -8.04
N MET A 157 1.84 12.49 -8.29
CA MET A 157 1.29 12.67 -9.64
C MET A 157 2.06 13.71 -10.46
N ARG A 158 2.64 14.74 -9.83
CA ARG A 158 3.45 15.78 -10.50
C ARG A 158 4.76 15.19 -11.01
N SER A 159 5.42 14.39 -10.17
CA SER A 159 6.64 13.69 -10.55
C SER A 159 6.36 12.65 -11.65
N LEU A 160 5.28 11.88 -11.51
CA LEU A 160 4.88 10.88 -12.49
C LEU A 160 4.60 11.49 -13.88
N ALA A 161 3.95 12.64 -13.93
CA ALA A 161 3.68 13.35 -15.19
C ALA A 161 4.97 13.72 -15.95
N SER A 162 6.11 13.81 -15.26
CA SER A 162 7.43 14.10 -15.83
C SER A 162 8.32 12.87 -15.97
N SER A 163 7.84 11.69 -15.54
CA SER A 163 8.62 10.46 -15.52
C SER A 163 8.88 9.91 -16.91
N LYS A 164 10.06 9.30 -17.08
CA LYS A 164 10.43 8.52 -18.29
C LYS A 164 9.97 7.07 -18.23
N PHE A 165 9.12 6.72 -17.26
CA PHE A 165 8.57 5.38 -17.19
C PHE A 165 7.68 5.12 -18.43
N PRO A 166 7.80 3.96 -19.11
CA PRO A 166 7.04 3.68 -20.32
C PRO A 166 5.53 3.86 -20.13
N SER A 167 4.88 4.60 -21.03
CA SER A 167 3.43 4.86 -21.05
C SER A 167 2.89 5.53 -19.78
N MET A 168 3.72 6.27 -19.04
CA MET A 168 3.29 6.94 -17.82
C MET A 168 2.24 8.02 -18.09
N ASP A 169 2.32 8.69 -19.23
CA ASP A 169 1.31 9.62 -19.71
C ASP A 169 -0.07 8.97 -19.80
N ILE A 170 -0.17 7.82 -20.48
CA ILE A 170 -1.42 7.06 -20.60
C ILE A 170 -1.94 6.66 -19.20
N MET A 171 -1.07 6.19 -18.32
CA MET A 171 -1.45 5.74 -16.98
C MET A 171 -2.00 6.88 -16.12
N VAL A 172 -1.30 8.01 -16.08
CA VAL A 172 -1.71 9.19 -15.31
C VAL A 172 -3.01 9.78 -15.87
N GLU A 173 -3.07 9.99 -17.18
CA GLU A 173 -4.25 10.56 -17.84
C GLU A 173 -5.47 9.65 -17.69
N SER A 174 -5.29 8.31 -17.77
CA SER A 174 -6.38 7.37 -17.53
C SER A 174 -6.94 7.43 -16.12
N LEU A 175 -6.10 7.62 -15.10
CA LEU A 175 -6.55 7.71 -13.71
C LEU A 175 -7.18 9.06 -13.40
N THR A 176 -6.58 10.16 -13.89
CA THR A 176 -6.87 11.52 -13.41
C THR A 176 -7.80 12.32 -14.30
N ASP A 177 -7.95 11.90 -15.56
CA ASP A 177 -8.59 12.71 -16.62
C ASP A 177 -7.93 14.10 -16.79
N ILE A 178 -6.62 14.16 -16.58
CA ILE A 178 -5.82 15.37 -16.72
C ILE A 178 -4.62 15.04 -17.59
N SER A 179 -4.35 15.88 -18.62
CA SER A 179 -3.18 15.65 -19.45
C SER A 179 -1.89 15.83 -18.64
N THR A 180 -0.91 14.97 -18.89
CA THR A 180 0.40 15.11 -18.23
C THR A 180 1.09 16.40 -18.60
N LYS A 181 0.75 17.00 -19.77
CA LYS A 181 1.21 18.33 -20.15
C LYS A 181 0.67 19.39 -19.18
N ASP A 182 -0.63 19.41 -18.91
CA ASP A 182 -1.25 20.39 -18.02
C ASP A 182 -0.73 20.24 -16.58
N ILE A 183 -0.47 19.01 -16.14
CA ILE A 183 0.17 18.75 -14.84
C ILE A 183 1.56 19.37 -14.78
N ARG A 184 2.39 19.18 -15.82
CA ARG A 184 3.75 19.76 -15.88
C ARG A 184 3.76 21.28 -15.94
N GLU A 185 2.76 21.87 -16.59
CA GLU A 185 2.61 23.32 -16.74
C GLU A 185 1.92 23.98 -15.54
N GLY A 186 1.49 23.19 -14.53
CA GLY A 186 0.80 23.69 -13.34
C GLY A 186 -0.61 24.22 -13.58
N LEU A 187 -1.26 23.84 -14.68
CA LEU A 187 -2.57 24.35 -15.08
C LEU A 187 -3.75 23.70 -14.36
N CYS A 188 -3.50 22.70 -13.51
CA CYS A 188 -4.52 21.88 -12.85
C CYS A 188 -4.19 21.55 -11.39
N GLU A 189 -3.46 22.45 -10.72
CA GLU A 189 -2.98 22.25 -9.34
C GLU A 189 -4.12 21.92 -8.37
N ASP A 190 -5.26 22.58 -8.47
CA ASP A 190 -6.42 22.32 -7.59
C ASP A 190 -6.91 20.87 -7.74
N ARG A 191 -7.03 20.36 -8.98
CA ARG A 191 -7.44 18.97 -9.23
C ARG A 191 -6.38 17.97 -8.75
N ILE A 192 -5.10 18.25 -9.00
CA ILE A 192 -4.00 17.38 -8.53
C ILE A 192 -3.96 17.35 -7.00
N ASN A 193 -4.21 18.48 -6.32
CA ASN A 193 -4.29 18.54 -4.86
C ASN A 193 -5.50 17.76 -4.28
N VAL A 194 -6.53 17.49 -5.05
CA VAL A 194 -7.62 16.57 -4.69
C VAL A 194 -7.18 15.12 -4.88
N ILE A 195 -6.54 14.79 -6.01
CA ILE A 195 -6.13 13.42 -6.35
C ILE A 195 -4.94 12.96 -5.50
N TYR A 196 -4.02 13.86 -5.18
CA TYR A 196 -2.86 13.61 -4.33
C TYR A 196 -2.67 14.75 -3.32
N PRO A 197 -3.38 14.73 -2.19
CA PRO A 197 -3.32 15.81 -1.21
C PRO A 197 -2.08 15.68 -0.31
N GLU A 198 -0.90 16.04 -0.84
CA GLU A 198 0.39 15.96 -0.16
C GLU A 198 0.42 16.68 1.21
N LYS A 199 -0.45 17.67 1.40
CA LYS A 199 -0.60 18.40 2.68
C LYS A 199 -0.90 17.51 3.89
N PHE A 200 -1.38 16.28 3.65
CA PHE A 200 -1.65 15.29 4.70
C PHE A 200 -0.45 14.37 5.00
N LEU A 201 0.72 14.61 4.41
CA LEU A 201 1.94 13.89 4.76
C LEU A 201 2.64 14.63 5.90
N ASP A 202 2.60 14.06 7.09
CA ASP A 202 3.18 14.62 8.32
C ASP A 202 3.76 13.52 9.23
N GLU A 203 4.03 13.84 10.49
CA GLU A 203 4.56 12.94 11.52
C GLU A 203 3.63 11.77 11.89
N ASN A 204 2.35 11.83 11.53
CA ASN A 204 1.38 10.75 11.78
C ASN A 204 1.40 9.67 10.70
N PHE A 205 2.19 9.84 9.64
CA PHE A 205 2.36 8.83 8.60
C PHE A 205 2.97 7.54 9.20
N ALA A 206 2.46 6.39 8.79
CA ALA A 206 2.90 5.11 9.37
C ALA A 206 4.38 4.78 9.04
N PRO A 207 5.11 4.09 9.93
CA PRO A 207 6.44 3.54 9.65
C PRO A 207 6.51 2.87 8.29
N THR A 208 7.52 3.15 7.47
CA THR A 208 7.52 2.75 6.06
C THR A 208 8.82 2.10 5.61
N PHE A 209 8.75 0.85 5.10
CA PHE A 209 9.84 0.22 4.36
C PHE A 209 9.69 0.50 2.88
N ILE A 210 10.69 1.16 2.29
CA ILE A 210 10.70 1.56 0.88
C ILE A 210 11.68 0.67 0.12
N ILE A 211 11.22 0.04 -0.96
CA ILE A 211 12.08 -0.69 -1.90
C ILE A 211 12.11 0.07 -3.22
N CYS A 212 13.29 0.34 -3.73
CA CYS A 212 13.48 0.90 -5.07
C CYS A 212 14.46 0.06 -5.89
N ALA A 213 14.48 0.26 -7.19
CA ALA A 213 15.33 -0.50 -8.12
C ALA A 213 16.23 0.44 -8.92
N GLU A 214 17.51 0.11 -9.10
CA GLU A 214 18.52 0.99 -9.71
C GLU A 214 18.24 1.39 -11.15
N LYS A 215 17.48 0.55 -11.89
CA LYS A 215 17.13 0.74 -13.30
C LYS A 215 15.67 1.17 -13.49
N ASP A 216 15.04 1.60 -12.41
CA ASP A 216 13.65 2.04 -12.41
C ASP A 216 13.58 3.55 -12.58
N ALA A 217 12.75 4.00 -13.52
CA ALA A 217 12.52 5.43 -13.74
C ALA A 217 11.81 6.13 -12.54
N LEU A 218 11.19 5.35 -11.63
CA LEU A 218 10.55 5.85 -10.40
C LEU A 218 11.51 5.80 -9.18
N MET A 219 12.78 5.46 -9.37
CA MET A 219 13.73 5.36 -8.26
C MET A 219 13.89 6.69 -7.51
N THR A 220 13.93 7.81 -8.21
CA THR A 220 14.08 9.16 -7.62
C THR A 220 12.94 9.50 -6.67
N ASP A 221 11.72 9.08 -6.99
CA ASP A 221 10.53 9.32 -6.18
C ASP A 221 10.59 8.58 -4.85
N SER A 222 11.20 7.38 -4.84
CA SER A 222 11.45 6.63 -3.61
C SER A 222 12.40 7.37 -2.66
N PHE A 223 13.44 8.01 -3.18
CA PHE A 223 14.35 8.85 -2.38
C PHE A 223 13.67 10.14 -1.92
N ALA A 224 12.82 10.74 -2.76
CA ALA A 224 12.06 11.93 -2.40
C ALA A 224 11.07 11.63 -1.25
N LEU A 225 10.35 10.51 -1.31
CA LEU A 225 9.49 10.08 -0.21
C LEU A 225 10.30 9.86 1.07
N LYS A 226 11.44 9.13 0.98
CA LYS A 226 12.30 8.94 2.14
C LYS A 226 12.70 10.26 2.78
N ALA A 227 13.14 11.23 2.00
CA ALA A 227 13.54 12.54 2.50
C ALA A 227 12.39 13.29 3.20
N LYS A 228 11.15 13.17 2.67
CA LYS A 228 9.95 13.73 3.30
C LYS A 228 9.66 13.05 4.64
N LEU A 229 9.72 11.71 4.70
CA LEU A 229 9.51 10.96 5.94
C LEU A 229 10.60 11.28 7.00
N ASP A 230 11.86 11.42 6.58
CA ASP A 230 12.96 11.85 7.48
C ASP A 230 12.69 13.25 8.06
N LYS A 231 12.19 14.19 7.25
CA LYS A 231 11.84 15.55 7.68
C LYS A 231 10.77 15.56 8.77
N PHE A 232 9.81 14.64 8.69
CA PHE A 232 8.76 14.48 9.69
C PHE A 232 9.10 13.47 10.79
N HIS A 233 10.34 13.00 10.87
CA HIS A 233 10.81 12.02 11.85
C HIS A 233 10.03 10.69 11.84
N VAL A 234 9.39 10.36 10.74
CA VAL A 234 8.69 9.08 10.57
C VAL A 234 9.71 7.96 10.38
N LYS A 235 9.59 6.89 11.18
CA LYS A 235 10.45 5.71 11.06
C LYS A 235 10.40 5.15 9.65
N ASN A 236 11.53 5.10 8.96
CA ASN A 236 11.59 4.55 7.60
C ASN A 236 12.93 3.88 7.30
N GLU A 237 12.91 2.96 6.34
CA GLU A 237 14.11 2.36 5.77
C GLU A 237 13.95 2.25 4.25
N LEU A 238 15.04 2.53 3.51
CA LEU A 238 15.06 2.39 2.05
C LEU A 238 16.07 1.32 1.64
N LEU A 239 15.59 0.34 0.86
CA LEU A 239 16.41 -0.70 0.24
C LEU A 239 16.49 -0.47 -1.27
N LYS A 240 17.67 -0.12 -1.76
CA LYS A 240 17.96 -0.05 -3.20
C LYS A 240 18.35 -1.42 -3.73
N CYS A 241 17.52 -1.99 -4.59
CA CYS A 241 17.78 -3.25 -5.28
C CYS A 241 18.62 -3.03 -6.54
N THR A 242 19.63 -3.88 -6.75
CA THR A 242 20.61 -3.76 -7.83
C THR A 242 20.70 -5.05 -8.65
N GLY A 243 21.32 -4.96 -9.83
CA GLY A 243 21.63 -6.11 -10.70
C GLY A 243 20.61 -6.32 -11.82
N ALA A 244 20.89 -7.31 -12.70
CA ALA A 244 20.16 -7.49 -13.96
C ALA A 244 18.65 -7.70 -13.76
N LEU A 245 18.27 -8.43 -12.73
CA LEU A 245 16.88 -8.82 -12.44
C LEU A 245 16.24 -7.89 -11.41
N TYR A 246 16.80 -7.85 -10.18
CA TYR A 246 16.24 -7.10 -9.05
C TYR A 246 16.45 -5.58 -9.15
N GLY A 247 17.32 -5.12 -10.03
CA GLY A 247 17.45 -3.70 -10.38
C GLY A 247 16.34 -3.17 -11.31
N ARG A 248 15.35 -4.00 -11.68
CA ARG A 248 14.21 -3.62 -12.53
C ARG A 248 12.97 -3.33 -11.71
N HIS A 249 12.08 -2.53 -12.28
CA HIS A 249 10.81 -2.11 -11.66
C HIS A 249 10.03 -3.27 -11.05
N ALA A 250 9.62 -3.12 -9.78
CA ALA A 250 8.78 -4.03 -9.01
C ALA A 250 9.25 -5.50 -8.94
N PHE A 251 10.46 -5.83 -9.37
CA PHE A 251 10.93 -7.22 -9.39
C PHE A 251 11.24 -7.77 -7.98
N ALA A 252 11.39 -6.89 -6.98
CA ALA A 252 11.69 -7.26 -5.59
C ALA A 252 10.58 -8.07 -4.90
N VAL A 253 9.34 -8.06 -5.42
CA VAL A 253 8.25 -8.94 -4.93
C VAL A 253 8.45 -10.41 -5.32
N SER A 254 9.39 -10.72 -6.23
CA SER A 254 9.71 -12.09 -6.61
C SER A 254 10.59 -12.76 -5.55
N THR A 255 10.07 -13.84 -4.96
CA THR A 255 10.72 -14.59 -3.86
C THR A 255 11.35 -15.90 -4.32
N VAL A 256 11.44 -16.15 -5.62
CA VAL A 256 11.88 -17.44 -6.19
C VAL A 256 13.39 -17.65 -6.18
N THR A 257 14.20 -16.65 -5.86
CA THR A 257 15.65 -16.75 -5.82
C THR A 257 16.20 -16.47 -4.41
N PRO A 258 17.42 -16.92 -4.08
CA PRO A 258 18.07 -16.59 -2.80
C PRO A 258 18.16 -15.08 -2.54
N LYS A 259 18.39 -14.27 -3.58
CA LYS A 259 18.39 -12.80 -3.45
C LYS A 259 17.01 -12.26 -3.11
N GLY A 260 15.95 -12.76 -3.76
CA GLY A 260 14.58 -12.40 -3.46
C GLY A 260 14.17 -12.78 -2.04
N GLN A 261 14.59 -13.95 -1.55
CA GLN A 261 14.36 -14.37 -0.17
C GLN A 261 15.04 -13.42 0.83
N LYS A 262 16.29 -13.00 0.59
CA LYS A 262 16.97 -12.01 1.46
C LYS A 262 16.29 -10.64 1.47
N ILE A 263 15.75 -10.19 0.32
CA ILE A 263 14.97 -8.94 0.25
C ILE A 263 13.70 -9.09 1.08
N LEU A 264 12.99 -10.21 0.93
CA LEU A 264 11.78 -10.52 1.69
C LEU A 264 12.06 -10.57 3.20
N GLU A 265 13.10 -11.31 3.63
CA GLU A 265 13.50 -11.41 5.03
C GLU A 265 13.78 -10.04 5.66
N LYS A 266 14.52 -9.18 4.93
CA LYS A 266 14.81 -7.82 5.39
C LYS A 266 13.54 -6.97 5.52
N THR A 267 12.64 -7.07 4.54
CA THR A 267 11.36 -6.37 4.56
C THR A 267 10.47 -6.86 5.70
N GLN A 268 10.36 -8.18 5.85
CA GLN A 268 9.58 -8.79 6.94
C GLN A 268 10.13 -8.40 8.31
N LYS A 269 11.47 -8.36 8.48
CA LYS A 269 12.07 -7.93 9.73
C LYS A 269 11.59 -6.53 10.13
N PHE A 270 11.71 -5.55 9.23
CA PHE A 270 11.25 -4.18 9.50
C PHE A 270 9.75 -4.14 9.82
N VAL A 271 8.94 -4.84 8.99
CA VAL A 271 7.48 -4.89 9.14
C VAL A 271 7.08 -5.46 10.50
N PHE A 272 7.65 -6.60 10.89
CA PHE A 272 7.30 -7.23 12.17
C PHE A 272 7.88 -6.48 13.37
N ASP A 273 9.07 -5.89 13.27
CA ASP A 273 9.64 -5.01 14.30
C ASP A 273 8.73 -3.78 14.55
N ALA A 274 8.15 -3.20 13.49
CA ALA A 274 7.22 -2.08 13.63
C ALA A 274 5.85 -2.52 14.14
N LEU A 275 5.35 -3.68 13.66
CA LEU A 275 4.04 -4.23 14.03
C LEU A 275 3.94 -4.60 15.51
N TYR A 276 5.04 -5.05 16.10
CA TYR A 276 5.11 -5.51 17.51
C TYR A 276 5.94 -4.59 18.41
N ALA A 277 6.28 -3.37 17.92
CA ALA A 277 6.89 -2.37 18.78
C ALA A 277 5.94 -2.04 19.93
N LYS A 278 6.41 -2.15 21.18
CA LYS A 278 5.64 -1.69 22.35
C LYS A 278 5.47 -0.18 22.25
N ASN A 279 4.26 0.31 22.49
CA ASN A 279 4.04 1.75 22.62
C ASN A 279 4.83 2.28 23.81
N GLU A 280 5.49 3.43 23.67
CA GLU A 280 6.26 4.05 24.77
C GLU A 280 5.43 4.25 26.06
N ASN A 281 4.12 4.39 25.93
CA ASN A 281 3.21 4.49 27.05
C ASN A 281 3.01 3.15 27.79
N GLU A 282 3.06 2.00 27.10
CA GLU A 282 3.01 0.67 27.72
C GLU A 282 4.34 0.38 28.44
N GLN A 283 5.47 0.77 27.88
CA GLN A 283 6.79 0.67 28.55
C GLN A 283 6.85 1.50 29.83
N LYS A 284 6.38 2.75 29.80
CA LYS A 284 6.32 3.63 30.99
C LYS A 284 5.37 3.11 32.07
N GLN A 285 4.28 2.44 31.69
CA GLN A 285 3.37 1.80 32.67
C GLN A 285 3.98 0.54 33.28
N GLU A 286 4.68 -0.29 32.51
CA GLU A 286 5.41 -1.45 33.05
C GLU A 286 6.57 -1.03 33.97
N GLU A 287 7.32 0.01 33.60
CA GLU A 287 8.41 0.57 34.45
C GLU A 287 7.87 1.26 35.72
N SER A 288 6.66 1.83 35.69
CA SER A 288 6.05 2.44 36.86
C SER A 288 5.35 1.42 37.80
N ALA A 289 5.13 0.21 37.32
CA ALA A 289 4.50 -0.88 38.08
C ALA A 289 5.50 -1.91 38.65
N ALA A 290 6.80 -1.79 38.29
CA ALA A 290 7.92 -2.60 38.80
C ALA A 290 8.71 -1.87 39.88
#